data_622c0212a8042e50588c1aff6de849a3
#
_entry.id   622c0212a8042e50588c1aff6de849a3
#
_cell.length_a   1.000
_cell.length_b   1.000
_cell.length_c   1.000
_cell.angle_alpha   90.00
_cell.angle_beta   90.00
_cell.angle_gamma   90.00
#
_symmetry.space_group_name_H-M   'P 1'
#
loop_
_entity.id
_entity.type
_entity.pdbx_description
1 polymer ?
#
loop_
_entity_poly.entity_id
_entity_poly.type
_entity_poly.pdbx_seq_one_letter_code
_entity_poly.pdbx_strand_id
1 'polypeptide(L)'
;MFFAFLFICFIFPALLTKREKETSSEVNNIEINDTSKVEENAQSQYEYKKYGTIKLLHQKTGEVEEVNLDTYLCNVVSAEMPADYEKEALKAQAVVARTYTIYKIENQKHDNADICDSSTCCQAWVSKETRLERWEESKREENWNKIEQCVNETKGKIVTYDGKPINAFFHANSGGTTELPVNVWGGSGLPYLQVVQTAGEEGYTQYNSEVILGEDELINKLKTKYEDIQINFADEQDIKILEYTDSNRVKTVKFGNHEISGVETRTLLGLKSTNFQITREDGKVKFTVKGYGHGVGMSQTGADTMAKQGSSYEDIIKHFYVGVEIKDINEL
;
A
#
# COMPACT_ATOMS: atom_id res chain seq x y z
N MET A 1 2.59 53.50 -28.99
CA MET A 1 3.62 53.41 -30.03
C MET A 1 3.48 52.05 -30.68
N PHE A 2 2.95 52.06 -31.92
CA PHE A 2 2.70 50.91 -32.79
C PHE A 2 4.02 50.30 -33.26
N PHE A 3 4.10 48.98 -33.40
CA PHE A 3 4.68 48.37 -34.60
C PHE A 3 4.11 46.93 -34.75
N ALA A 4 3.41 46.82 -35.90
CA ALA A 4 2.93 45.56 -36.50
C ALA A 4 3.95 45.11 -37.56
N PHE A 5 3.65 44.02 -38.24
CA PHE A 5 4.24 43.36 -39.43
C PHE A 5 5.07 42.09 -39.09
N LEU A 6 4.94 40.97 -39.78
CA LEU A 6 4.42 40.65 -41.11
C LEU A 6 4.14 39.12 -41.24
N PHE A 7 3.04 38.83 -41.89
CA PHE A 7 2.67 37.53 -42.48
C PHE A 7 3.52 37.26 -43.72
N ILE A 8 4.03 36.04 -43.89
CA ILE A 8 4.40 35.54 -45.22
C ILE A 8 3.81 34.15 -45.42
N CYS A 9 2.78 34.11 -46.27
CA CYS A 9 2.27 32.93 -46.95
C CYS A 9 3.22 32.54 -48.08
N PHE A 10 3.47 31.25 -48.27
CA PHE A 10 3.88 30.74 -49.57
C PHE A 10 2.93 29.63 -50.03
N ILE A 11 2.40 29.90 -51.24
CA ILE A 11 1.39 29.17 -52.02
C ILE A 11 2.13 28.28 -53.02
N PHE A 12 1.60 27.09 -53.18
CA PHE A 12 1.64 26.07 -54.26
C PHE A 12 2.33 26.41 -55.60
N PRO A 13 2.77 25.40 -56.40
CA PRO A 13 1.78 24.83 -57.36
C PRO A 13 1.83 23.26 -57.54
N ALA A 14 0.64 22.77 -57.82
CA ALA A 14 0.39 21.48 -58.41
C ALA A 14 0.73 21.48 -59.92
N LEU A 15 1.24 20.37 -60.42
CA LEU A 15 1.25 20.10 -61.86
C LEU A 15 0.83 18.62 -62.12
N LEU A 16 -0.26 18.52 -62.87
CA LEU A 16 -0.84 17.33 -63.52
C LEU A 16 -0.05 16.97 -64.77
N THR A 17 0.12 15.65 -65.05
CA THR A 17 0.08 15.05 -66.38
C THR A 17 -0.21 13.56 -66.28
N LYS A 18 -1.35 13.17 -66.71
CA LYS A 18 -1.86 12.38 -67.86
C LYS A 18 -1.32 10.95 -67.99
N ARG A 19 -2.25 10.11 -67.88
CA ARG A 19 -2.74 8.84 -68.40
C ARG A 19 -2.16 8.40 -69.75
N GLU A 20 -1.70 7.13 -69.86
CA GLU A 20 -1.97 6.28 -71.04
C GLU A 20 -1.98 4.78 -70.66
N LYS A 21 -2.69 4.01 -71.48
CA LYS A 21 -3.33 2.70 -71.32
C LYS A 21 -2.44 1.52 -71.78
N GLU A 22 -2.73 0.41 -71.15
CA GLU A 22 -2.80 -0.97 -71.66
C GLU A 22 -1.58 -1.66 -72.26
N THR A 23 -1.19 -2.79 -71.70
CA THR A 23 -1.42 -4.13 -72.29
C THR A 23 -1.14 -5.25 -71.28
N SER A 24 -1.97 -6.27 -71.41
CA SER A 24 -2.01 -7.53 -70.67
C SER A 24 -0.80 -8.40 -70.83
N SER A 25 -0.36 -9.14 -69.79
CA SER A 25 -0.16 -10.60 -69.84
C SER A 25 0.33 -11.18 -68.52
N GLU A 26 -0.36 -12.26 -68.17
CA GLU A 26 0.09 -13.42 -67.40
C GLU A 26 0.27 -13.37 -65.91
N VAL A 27 -0.60 -14.13 -65.32
CA VAL A 27 -0.73 -14.68 -63.98
C VAL A 27 0.61 -15.35 -63.51
N ASN A 28 1.15 -14.87 -62.38
CA ASN A 28 1.86 -15.75 -61.46
C ASN A 28 1.39 -15.44 -60.04
N ASN A 29 0.62 -16.39 -59.50
CA ASN A 29 0.24 -16.41 -58.08
C ASN A 29 1.50 -16.47 -57.23
N ILE A 30 1.87 -15.35 -56.60
CA ILE A 30 2.70 -15.34 -55.39
C ILE A 30 1.73 -15.13 -54.24
N GLU A 31 1.45 -16.20 -53.52
CA GLU A 31 0.86 -16.14 -52.20
C GLU A 31 1.74 -15.23 -51.31
N ILE A 32 1.31 -14.01 -51.13
CA ILE A 32 1.84 -13.15 -50.07
C ILE A 32 1.22 -13.72 -48.80
N ASN A 33 1.93 -14.58 -48.11
CA ASN A 33 1.66 -14.91 -46.73
C ASN A 33 1.76 -13.61 -45.91
N ASP A 34 0.60 -13.01 -45.67
CA ASP A 34 0.41 -11.96 -44.68
C ASP A 34 0.58 -12.59 -43.30
N THR A 35 1.81 -12.67 -42.85
CA THR A 35 2.18 -13.04 -41.47
C THR A 35 2.22 -11.81 -40.58
N SER A 36 1.21 -10.96 -40.63
CA SER A 36 0.87 -10.10 -39.50
C SER A 36 -0.09 -10.86 -38.56
N LYS A 37 0.29 -12.07 -38.13
CA LYS A 37 -0.18 -12.59 -36.86
C LYS A 37 0.46 -11.73 -35.77
N VAL A 38 -0.35 -10.76 -35.30
CA VAL A 38 -0.21 -10.27 -33.94
C VAL A 38 0.02 -11.49 -33.06
N GLU A 39 1.20 -11.62 -32.50
CA GLU A 39 1.44 -12.53 -31.40
C GLU A 39 0.49 -12.07 -30.28
N GLU A 40 -0.72 -12.61 -30.27
CA GLU A 40 -1.50 -12.73 -29.04
C GLU A 40 -0.58 -13.49 -28.09
N ASN A 41 0.05 -12.76 -27.18
CA ASN A 41 0.74 -13.29 -26.04
C ASN A 41 -0.21 -14.31 -25.41
N ALA A 42 0.01 -15.57 -25.68
CA ALA A 42 -0.59 -16.67 -24.93
C ALA A 42 0.03 -16.65 -23.53
N GLN A 43 -0.35 -15.65 -22.74
CA GLN A 43 -0.22 -15.66 -21.30
C GLN A 43 -1.03 -16.87 -20.86
N SER A 44 -0.36 -17.94 -20.45
CA SER A 44 -1.02 -19.15 -19.93
C SER A 44 -2.03 -18.67 -18.90
N GLN A 45 -3.32 -18.92 -19.19
CA GLN A 45 -4.41 -18.47 -18.34
C GLN A 45 -4.26 -19.19 -17.00
N TYR A 46 -3.71 -18.48 -15.98
CA TYR A 46 -3.53 -19.03 -14.64
C TYR A 46 -4.88 -19.37 -14.07
N GLU A 47 -5.11 -20.62 -13.69
CA GLU A 47 -6.36 -21.11 -13.17
C GLU A 47 -6.22 -21.39 -11.66
N TYR A 48 -7.04 -20.70 -10.86
CA TYR A 48 -7.15 -20.94 -9.43
C TYR A 48 -7.99 -22.20 -9.18
N LYS A 49 -7.40 -23.23 -8.54
CA LYS A 49 -8.15 -24.41 -8.09
C LYS A 49 -9.08 -24.08 -6.91
N LYS A 50 -8.70 -23.08 -6.11
CA LYS A 50 -9.41 -22.57 -4.94
C LYS A 50 -9.15 -21.06 -4.84
N TYR A 51 -10.00 -20.33 -4.17
CA TYR A 51 -9.85 -18.88 -3.90
C TYR A 51 -9.89 -17.95 -5.14
N GLY A 52 -10.31 -18.41 -6.31
CA GLY A 52 -10.42 -17.58 -7.51
C GLY A 52 -11.48 -16.48 -7.40
N THR A 53 -12.48 -16.68 -6.54
CA THR A 53 -13.54 -15.70 -6.20
C THR A 53 -13.59 -15.55 -4.69
N ILE A 54 -13.81 -14.32 -4.20
CA ILE A 54 -13.92 -13.99 -2.78
C ILE A 54 -15.21 -13.22 -2.50
N LYS A 55 -15.67 -13.25 -1.26
CA LYS A 55 -16.81 -12.48 -0.75
C LYS A 55 -16.31 -11.25 -0.01
N LEU A 56 -16.47 -10.09 -0.63
CA LEU A 56 -16.09 -8.78 -0.10
C LEU A 56 -17.28 -8.11 0.61
N LEU A 57 -17.12 -7.79 1.89
CA LEU A 57 -18.09 -7.00 2.66
C LEU A 57 -17.77 -5.52 2.52
N HIS A 58 -18.72 -4.76 2.02
CA HIS A 58 -18.71 -3.30 2.06
C HIS A 58 -19.22 -2.81 3.41
N GLN A 59 -18.30 -2.43 4.30
CA GLN A 59 -18.65 -2.07 5.69
C GLN A 59 -19.65 -0.92 5.80
N LYS A 60 -19.65 -0.01 4.84
CA LYS A 60 -20.49 1.18 4.84
C LYS A 60 -21.96 0.87 4.51
N THR A 61 -22.21 -0.10 3.65
CA THR A 61 -23.55 -0.51 3.19
C THR A 61 -24.03 -1.80 3.84
N GLY A 62 -23.12 -2.66 4.30
CA GLY A 62 -23.40 -4.02 4.76
C GLY A 62 -23.59 -5.03 3.62
N GLU A 63 -23.42 -4.61 2.37
CA GLU A 63 -23.55 -5.47 1.20
C GLU A 63 -22.33 -6.39 1.06
N VAL A 64 -22.57 -7.60 0.56
CA VAL A 64 -21.52 -8.58 0.24
C VAL A 64 -21.50 -8.78 -1.27
N GLU A 65 -20.34 -8.53 -1.88
CA GLU A 65 -20.08 -8.72 -3.30
C GLU A 65 -19.18 -9.94 -3.53
N GLU A 66 -19.51 -10.76 -4.53
CA GLU A 66 -18.60 -11.77 -5.06
C GLU A 66 -17.71 -11.15 -6.14
N VAL A 67 -16.39 -11.13 -5.90
CA VAL A 67 -15.41 -10.52 -6.79
C VAL A 67 -14.26 -11.47 -7.11
N ASN A 68 -13.75 -11.43 -8.33
CA ASN A 68 -12.54 -12.17 -8.70
C ASN A 68 -11.34 -11.70 -7.87
N LEU A 69 -10.51 -12.64 -7.38
CA LEU A 69 -9.38 -12.35 -6.50
C LEU A 69 -8.39 -11.35 -7.11
N ASP A 70 -8.02 -11.50 -8.39
CA ASP A 70 -7.05 -10.59 -9.01
C ASP A 70 -7.64 -9.20 -9.23
N THR A 71 -8.91 -9.10 -9.60
CA THR A 71 -9.63 -7.81 -9.68
C THR A 71 -9.67 -7.12 -8.31
N TYR A 72 -10.01 -7.87 -7.26
CA TYR A 72 -9.97 -7.38 -5.89
C TYR A 72 -8.57 -6.87 -5.51
N LEU A 73 -7.51 -7.61 -5.86
CA LEU A 73 -6.13 -7.23 -5.55
C LEU A 73 -5.66 -5.97 -6.28
N CYS A 74 -6.10 -5.75 -7.53
CA CYS A 74 -5.83 -4.47 -8.22
C CYS A 74 -6.42 -3.29 -7.44
N ASN A 75 -7.64 -3.43 -6.93
CA ASN A 75 -8.31 -2.44 -6.12
C ASN A 75 -7.60 -2.21 -4.76
N VAL A 76 -7.14 -3.29 -4.10
CA VAL A 76 -6.36 -3.21 -2.85
C VAL A 76 -5.01 -2.53 -3.09
N VAL A 77 -4.20 -3.01 -4.04
CA VAL A 77 -2.87 -2.44 -4.31
C VAL A 77 -2.99 -0.96 -4.65
N SER A 78 -3.99 -0.58 -5.47
CA SER A 78 -4.24 0.82 -5.81
C SER A 78 -4.67 1.66 -4.62
N ALA A 79 -5.33 1.08 -3.61
CA ALA A 79 -5.75 1.77 -2.40
C ALA A 79 -4.60 1.93 -1.39
N GLU A 80 -3.72 0.95 -1.31
CA GLU A 80 -2.65 0.85 -0.31
C GLU A 80 -1.37 1.57 -0.71
N MET A 81 -0.97 1.52 -1.99
CA MET A 81 0.30 2.08 -2.44
C MET A 81 0.13 3.09 -3.57
N PRO A 82 0.94 4.18 -3.60
CA PRO A 82 1.07 5.05 -4.76
C PRO A 82 1.48 4.27 -6.01
N ALA A 83 0.84 4.55 -7.16
CA ALA A 83 1.14 3.87 -8.41
C ALA A 83 2.53 4.22 -9.00
N ASP A 84 3.16 5.31 -8.52
CA ASP A 84 4.51 5.71 -8.90
C ASP A 84 5.62 4.94 -8.17
N TYR A 85 5.28 4.12 -7.16
CA TYR A 85 6.25 3.21 -6.53
C TYR A 85 6.79 2.19 -7.55
N GLU A 86 7.98 1.66 -7.30
CA GLU A 86 8.65 0.70 -8.17
C GLU A 86 7.82 -0.58 -8.38
N LYS A 87 7.91 -1.20 -9.57
CA LYS A 87 7.14 -2.40 -9.90
C LYS A 87 7.37 -3.54 -8.90
N GLU A 88 8.60 -3.74 -8.46
CA GLU A 88 8.92 -4.82 -7.51
C GLU A 88 8.27 -4.58 -6.12
N ALA A 89 8.12 -3.32 -5.69
CA ALA A 89 7.36 -2.98 -4.48
C ALA A 89 5.86 -3.25 -4.65
N LEU A 90 5.28 -2.87 -5.80
CA LEU A 90 3.86 -3.15 -6.12
C LEU A 90 3.58 -4.65 -6.24
N LYS A 91 4.51 -5.43 -6.81
CA LYS A 91 4.45 -6.90 -6.85
C LYS A 91 4.50 -7.50 -5.44
N ALA A 92 5.42 -7.02 -4.58
CA ALA A 92 5.49 -7.45 -3.19
C ALA A 92 4.16 -7.19 -2.47
N GLN A 93 3.58 -5.99 -2.64
CA GLN A 93 2.27 -5.65 -2.07
C GLN A 93 1.16 -6.57 -2.61
N ALA A 94 1.15 -6.90 -3.90
CA ALA A 94 0.14 -7.79 -4.48
C ALA A 94 0.21 -9.20 -3.86
N VAL A 95 1.42 -9.75 -3.70
CA VAL A 95 1.64 -11.07 -3.07
C VAL A 95 1.26 -11.04 -1.59
N VAL A 96 1.67 -10.00 -0.86
CA VAL A 96 1.36 -9.80 0.56
C VAL A 96 -0.15 -9.64 0.78
N ALA A 97 -0.82 -8.82 -0.02
CA ALA A 97 -2.27 -8.62 0.06
C ALA A 97 -3.05 -9.90 -0.29
N ARG A 98 -2.61 -10.65 -1.29
CA ARG A 98 -3.17 -11.97 -1.63
C ARG A 98 -3.04 -12.94 -0.46
N THR A 99 -1.85 -13.03 0.10
CA THR A 99 -1.57 -13.90 1.26
C THR A 99 -2.45 -13.55 2.45
N TYR A 100 -2.54 -12.26 2.78
CA TYR A 100 -3.41 -11.78 3.85
C TYR A 100 -4.88 -12.14 3.60
N THR A 101 -5.35 -11.99 2.36
CA THR A 101 -6.73 -12.36 1.97
C THR A 101 -6.98 -13.84 2.21
N ILE A 102 -6.08 -14.73 1.73
CA ILE A 102 -6.21 -16.18 1.94
C ILE A 102 -6.15 -16.53 3.42
N TYR A 103 -5.24 -15.92 4.18
CA TYR A 103 -5.20 -16.10 5.63
C TYR A 103 -6.53 -15.73 6.29
N LYS A 104 -7.19 -14.63 5.87
CA LYS A 104 -8.49 -14.22 6.41
C LYS A 104 -9.61 -15.18 6.05
N ILE A 105 -9.63 -15.71 4.84
CA ILE A 105 -10.59 -16.75 4.41
C ILE A 105 -10.48 -17.98 5.32
N GLU A 106 -9.25 -18.45 5.57
CA GLU A 106 -9.01 -19.63 6.39
C GLU A 106 -9.27 -19.41 7.89
N ASN A 107 -9.18 -18.16 8.36
CA ASN A 107 -9.37 -17.80 9.77
C ASN A 107 -10.61 -16.95 10.04
N GLN A 108 -11.62 -17.05 9.25
CA GLN A 108 -12.88 -16.31 9.18
C GLN A 108 -13.10 -15.26 10.28
N LYS A 109 -13.19 -13.98 9.89
CA LYS A 109 -13.48 -12.86 10.80
C LYS A 109 -14.91 -12.33 10.65
N HIS A 110 -15.52 -12.58 9.50
CA HIS A 110 -16.87 -12.11 9.15
C HIS A 110 -17.78 -13.33 8.95
N ASP A 111 -19.02 -13.26 9.43
CA ASP A 111 -19.94 -14.42 9.40
C ASP A 111 -20.33 -14.86 7.98
N ASN A 112 -20.42 -13.91 7.05
CA ASN A 112 -20.94 -14.10 5.67
C ASN A 112 -20.02 -13.56 4.57
N ALA A 113 -18.80 -13.12 4.91
CA ALA A 113 -17.84 -12.62 3.96
C ALA A 113 -16.43 -13.09 4.32
N ASP A 114 -15.57 -13.11 3.32
CA ASP A 114 -14.18 -13.51 3.47
C ASP A 114 -13.32 -12.38 4.02
N ILE A 115 -13.62 -11.16 3.58
CA ILE A 115 -12.85 -9.96 3.90
C ILE A 115 -13.72 -8.71 3.75
N CYS A 116 -13.32 -7.58 4.35
CA CYS A 116 -14.00 -6.30 4.18
C CYS A 116 -13.11 -5.22 3.58
N ASP A 117 -13.72 -4.12 3.13
CA ASP A 117 -13.08 -2.97 2.47
C ASP A 117 -12.46 -1.94 3.44
N SER A 118 -12.41 -2.24 4.75
CA SER A 118 -11.92 -1.31 5.77
C SER A 118 -10.48 -1.59 6.19
N SER A 119 -9.60 -0.60 6.08
CA SER A 119 -8.21 -0.66 6.55
C SER A 119 -8.07 -0.77 8.08
N THR A 120 -9.12 -0.45 8.85
CA THR A 120 -9.11 -0.63 10.31
C THR A 120 -9.49 -2.04 10.73
N CYS A 121 -10.00 -2.84 9.82
CA CYS A 121 -10.47 -4.19 10.06
C CYS A 121 -9.69 -5.25 9.27
N CYS A 122 -9.54 -5.03 7.97
CA CYS A 122 -8.87 -5.92 7.03
C CYS A 122 -7.76 -5.17 6.28
N GLN A 123 -7.99 -4.76 5.03
CA GLN A 123 -7.06 -3.95 4.24
C GLN A 123 -7.85 -2.93 3.41
N ALA A 124 -7.22 -1.82 3.04
CA ALA A 124 -7.90 -0.79 2.26
C ALA A 124 -8.28 -1.34 0.89
N TRP A 125 -9.47 -0.96 0.45
CA TRP A 125 -9.99 -1.25 -0.89
C TRP A 125 -10.69 -0.02 -1.45
N VAL A 126 -10.58 0.18 -2.74
CA VAL A 126 -11.30 1.23 -3.47
C VAL A 126 -11.65 0.71 -4.86
N SER A 127 -12.86 1.00 -5.35
CA SER A 127 -13.23 0.59 -6.71
C SER A 127 -12.34 1.26 -7.76
N LYS A 128 -12.17 0.60 -8.91
CA LYS A 128 -11.41 1.13 -10.05
C LYS A 128 -11.88 2.54 -10.43
N GLU A 129 -13.18 2.72 -10.56
CA GLU A 129 -13.80 3.98 -10.95
C GLU A 129 -13.44 5.10 -9.98
N THR A 130 -13.63 4.86 -8.67
CA THR A 130 -13.28 5.83 -7.62
C THR A 130 -11.77 6.11 -7.59
N ARG A 131 -10.93 5.11 -7.86
CA ARG A 131 -9.49 5.32 -7.91
C ARG A 131 -9.08 6.16 -9.11
N LEU A 132 -9.62 5.88 -10.30
CA LEU A 132 -9.35 6.64 -11.51
C LEU A 132 -9.74 8.12 -11.36
N GLU A 133 -10.87 8.42 -10.71
CA GLU A 133 -11.29 9.80 -10.43
C GLU A 133 -10.31 10.59 -9.56
N ARG A 134 -9.56 9.91 -8.68
CA ARG A 134 -8.57 10.53 -7.78
C ARG A 134 -7.22 10.80 -8.44
N TRP A 135 -6.95 10.20 -9.57
CA TRP A 135 -5.73 10.43 -10.35
C TRP A 135 -5.93 11.49 -11.41
N GLU A 136 -4.86 12.21 -11.73
CA GLU A 136 -4.84 13.08 -12.90
C GLU A 136 -5.22 12.30 -14.16
N GLU A 137 -6.07 12.87 -15.01
CA GLU A 137 -6.64 12.19 -16.17
C GLU A 137 -5.57 11.58 -17.08
N SER A 138 -4.47 12.33 -17.32
CA SER A 138 -3.33 11.90 -18.13
C SER A 138 -2.56 10.69 -17.57
N LYS A 139 -2.74 10.36 -16.28
CA LYS A 139 -2.04 9.29 -15.58
C LYS A 139 -2.91 8.08 -15.26
N ARG A 140 -4.22 8.17 -15.47
CA ARG A 140 -5.19 7.13 -15.06
C ARG A 140 -4.88 5.77 -15.67
N GLU A 141 -4.74 5.73 -16.99
CA GLU A 141 -4.49 4.50 -17.73
C GLU A 141 -3.11 3.92 -17.42
N GLU A 142 -2.05 4.74 -17.46
CA GLU A 142 -0.68 4.33 -17.14
C GLU A 142 -0.61 3.70 -15.74
N ASN A 143 -1.16 4.40 -14.73
CA ASN A 143 -1.12 3.96 -13.34
C ASN A 143 -1.91 2.66 -13.12
N TRP A 144 -3.11 2.57 -13.72
CA TRP A 144 -3.92 1.38 -13.59
C TRP A 144 -3.28 0.16 -14.26
N ASN A 145 -2.80 0.32 -15.50
CA ASN A 145 -2.14 -0.74 -16.26
C ASN A 145 -0.87 -1.25 -15.54
N LYS A 146 -0.10 -0.35 -14.91
CA LYS A 146 1.07 -0.72 -14.10
C LYS A 146 0.68 -1.61 -12.90
N ILE A 147 -0.38 -1.25 -12.17
CA ILE A 147 -0.87 -2.05 -11.03
C ILE A 147 -1.39 -3.41 -11.51
N GLU A 148 -2.22 -3.42 -12.55
CA GLU A 148 -2.77 -4.64 -13.13
C GLU A 148 -1.66 -5.57 -13.63
N GLN A 149 -0.63 -5.04 -14.28
CA GLN A 149 0.55 -5.79 -14.68
C GLN A 149 1.25 -6.42 -13.47
N CYS A 150 1.47 -5.68 -12.38
CA CYS A 150 2.13 -6.21 -11.18
C CYS A 150 1.32 -7.33 -10.50
N VAL A 151 0.01 -7.20 -10.44
CA VAL A 151 -0.89 -8.26 -9.93
C VAL A 151 -0.84 -9.49 -10.83
N ASN A 152 -0.89 -9.30 -12.15
CA ASN A 152 -0.85 -10.38 -13.14
C ASN A 152 0.48 -11.14 -13.15
N GLU A 153 1.62 -10.44 -13.05
CA GLU A 153 2.96 -11.05 -13.01
C GLU A 153 3.21 -11.87 -11.73
N THR A 154 2.41 -11.65 -10.69
CA THR A 154 2.48 -12.39 -9.42
C THR A 154 1.29 -13.31 -9.17
N LYS A 155 0.51 -13.65 -10.21
CA LYS A 155 -0.67 -14.54 -10.08
C LYS A 155 -0.32 -15.82 -9.34
N GLY A 156 -1.20 -16.21 -8.42
CA GLY A 156 -1.06 -17.40 -7.61
C GLY A 156 0.04 -17.36 -6.55
N LYS A 157 0.93 -16.37 -6.52
CA LYS A 157 2.01 -16.32 -5.53
C LYS A 157 1.49 -15.87 -4.17
N ILE A 158 1.85 -16.65 -3.13
CA ILE A 158 1.53 -16.39 -1.72
C ILE A 158 2.76 -16.63 -0.85
N VAL A 159 2.75 -16.07 0.35
CA VAL A 159 3.79 -16.22 1.37
C VAL A 159 3.35 -17.27 2.38
N THR A 160 4.19 -18.26 2.62
CA THR A 160 3.91 -19.34 3.59
C THR A 160 5.02 -19.44 4.64
N TYR A 161 4.64 -19.90 5.82
CA TYR A 161 5.52 -20.32 6.89
C TYR A 161 5.04 -21.68 7.39
N ASP A 162 5.93 -22.66 7.47
CA ASP A 162 5.59 -24.07 7.77
C ASP A 162 4.43 -24.59 6.88
N GLY A 163 4.46 -24.23 5.58
CA GLY A 163 3.49 -24.68 4.59
C GLY A 163 2.10 -24.03 4.67
N LYS A 164 1.88 -23.05 5.55
CA LYS A 164 0.59 -22.34 5.72
C LYS A 164 0.72 -20.88 5.34
N PRO A 165 -0.33 -20.26 4.77
CA PRO A 165 -0.37 -18.82 4.51
C PRO A 165 -0.10 -18.05 5.80
N ILE A 166 0.75 -17.02 5.74
CA ILE A 166 1.03 -16.16 6.89
C ILE A 166 -0.02 -15.08 7.08
N ASN A 167 -0.14 -14.56 8.29
CA ASN A 167 -0.85 -13.30 8.54
C ASN A 167 0.06 -12.14 8.10
N ALA A 168 0.00 -11.81 6.82
CA ALA A 168 0.94 -10.92 6.13
C ALA A 168 0.60 -9.46 6.38
N PHE A 169 0.83 -8.97 7.61
CA PHE A 169 0.63 -7.56 7.97
C PHE A 169 1.59 -6.63 7.22
N PHE A 170 1.10 -5.45 6.87
CA PHE A 170 1.89 -4.39 6.24
C PHE A 170 1.46 -3.01 6.74
N HIS A 171 2.27 -1.98 6.52
CA HIS A 171 2.02 -0.62 6.95
C HIS A 171 2.73 0.39 6.04
N ALA A 172 2.34 1.67 6.12
CA ALA A 172 2.82 2.68 5.18
C ALA A 172 4.31 2.98 5.31
N ASN A 173 4.81 3.26 6.54
CA ASN A 173 6.21 3.64 6.79
C ASN A 173 6.63 3.21 8.19
N SER A 174 7.76 2.52 8.31
CA SER A 174 8.21 1.99 9.60
C SER A 174 8.86 3.04 10.52
N GLY A 175 9.34 4.15 9.96
CA GLY A 175 10.16 5.11 10.70
C GLY A 175 11.57 4.60 11.01
N GLY A 176 12.11 3.69 10.18
CA GLY A 176 13.45 3.14 10.26
C GLY A 176 13.56 1.70 10.80
N THR A 177 12.50 1.21 11.48
CA THR A 177 12.52 -0.13 12.10
C THR A 177 11.09 -0.65 12.25
N THR A 178 10.86 -1.93 11.92
CA THR A 178 9.56 -2.58 12.15
C THR A 178 9.33 -2.89 13.63
N GLU A 179 8.11 -3.33 13.98
CA GLU A 179 7.69 -3.64 15.34
C GLU A 179 7.21 -5.09 15.47
N LEU A 180 7.32 -5.65 16.67
CA LEU A 180 6.76 -6.96 16.99
C LEU A 180 5.24 -6.89 17.16
N PRO A 181 4.47 -7.87 16.64
CA PRO A 181 3.01 -7.90 16.81
C PRO A 181 2.57 -7.92 18.28
N VAL A 182 3.36 -8.54 19.17
CA VAL A 182 3.06 -8.60 20.61
C VAL A 182 3.02 -7.21 21.27
N ASN A 183 3.82 -6.26 20.79
CA ASN A 183 3.84 -4.89 21.31
C ASN A 183 2.65 -4.05 20.81
N VAL A 184 1.99 -4.50 19.73
CA VAL A 184 0.85 -3.78 19.14
C VAL A 184 -0.49 -4.38 19.57
N TRP A 185 -0.59 -5.71 19.56
CA TRP A 185 -1.86 -6.42 19.80
C TRP A 185 -1.82 -7.41 20.97
N GLY A 186 -0.66 -7.57 21.62
CA GLY A 186 -0.48 -8.62 22.64
C GLY A 186 -0.31 -10.02 22.04
N GLY A 187 -0.52 -11.05 22.86
CA GLY A 187 -0.41 -12.46 22.47
C GLY A 187 1.03 -12.98 22.45
N SER A 188 1.25 -14.15 21.81
CA SER A 188 2.54 -14.87 21.81
C SER A 188 3.49 -14.45 20.67
N GLY A 189 3.10 -13.52 19.81
CA GLY A 189 3.85 -13.14 18.62
C GLY A 189 3.70 -14.15 17.47
N LEU A 190 4.39 -13.86 16.36
CA LEU A 190 4.41 -14.69 15.15
C LEU A 190 5.88 -14.85 14.72
N PRO A 191 6.41 -16.07 14.55
CA PRO A 191 7.85 -16.30 14.37
C PRO A 191 8.43 -15.62 13.11
N TYR A 192 7.62 -15.43 12.07
CA TYR A 192 8.01 -14.78 10.83
C TYR A 192 7.93 -13.23 10.88
N LEU A 193 7.38 -12.65 11.94
CA LEU A 193 7.30 -11.20 12.16
C LEU A 193 8.33 -10.77 13.20
N GLN A 194 9.49 -10.37 12.73
CA GLN A 194 10.61 -9.94 13.56
C GLN A 194 10.86 -8.44 13.38
N VAL A 195 11.66 -7.85 14.27
CA VAL A 195 12.15 -6.49 14.12
C VAL A 195 13.22 -6.48 13.02
N VAL A 196 12.98 -5.74 11.95
CA VAL A 196 13.92 -5.55 10.85
C VAL A 196 14.17 -4.07 10.58
N GLN A 197 15.38 -3.75 10.12
CA GLN A 197 15.77 -2.39 9.76
C GLN A 197 15.21 -2.03 8.38
N THR A 198 14.82 -0.77 8.21
CA THR A 198 14.28 -0.22 6.96
C THR A 198 14.98 1.09 6.63
N ALA A 199 16.14 0.98 5.97
CA ALA A 199 16.91 2.16 5.58
C ALA A 199 16.27 2.90 4.40
N GLY A 200 16.45 4.23 4.33
CA GLY A 200 16.09 5.05 3.18
C GLY A 200 14.63 5.50 3.12
N GLU A 201 13.88 5.36 4.20
CA GLU A 201 12.49 5.83 4.29
C GLU A 201 12.34 7.33 4.57
N GLU A 202 13.43 8.01 4.92
CA GLU A 202 13.44 9.40 5.39
C GLU A 202 12.96 10.41 4.35
N GLY A 203 13.10 10.07 3.06
CA GLY A 203 12.67 10.91 1.94
C GLY A 203 11.18 10.88 1.65
N TYR A 204 10.41 9.99 2.28
CA TYR A 204 8.97 9.88 2.04
C TYR A 204 8.16 10.78 2.95
N THR A 205 7.07 11.32 2.43
CA THR A 205 6.16 12.23 3.17
C THR A 205 5.52 11.57 4.39
N GLN A 206 5.47 10.25 4.41
CA GLN A 206 4.95 9.45 5.51
C GLN A 206 5.93 9.31 6.68
N TYR A 207 7.22 9.67 6.50
CA TYR A 207 8.26 9.44 7.49
C TYR A 207 8.12 10.33 8.73
N ASN A 208 7.88 11.62 8.54
CA ASN A 208 7.75 12.57 9.64
C ASN A 208 6.35 13.18 9.70
N SER A 209 5.85 13.35 10.91
CA SER A 209 4.65 14.15 11.17
C SER A 209 4.70 14.76 12.57
N GLU A 210 3.89 15.80 12.79
CA GLU A 210 3.79 16.46 14.08
C GLU A 210 2.33 16.62 14.48
N VAL A 211 2.06 16.49 15.77
CA VAL A 211 0.78 16.85 16.40
C VAL A 211 1.10 17.80 17.54
N ILE A 212 0.51 19.00 17.51
CA ILE A 212 0.69 20.04 18.52
C ILE A 212 -0.66 20.32 19.16
N LEU A 213 -0.77 20.11 20.45
CA LEU A 213 -1.98 20.26 21.23
C LEU A 213 -1.81 21.32 22.32
N GLY A 214 -2.80 22.18 22.51
CA GLY A 214 -2.91 22.98 23.73
C GLY A 214 -3.20 22.08 24.93
N GLU A 215 -2.93 22.58 26.13
CA GLU A 215 -3.14 21.84 27.40
C GLU A 215 -4.58 21.34 27.54
N ASP A 216 -5.58 22.21 27.31
CA ASP A 216 -7.00 21.84 27.38
C ASP A 216 -7.38 20.83 26.30
N GLU A 217 -6.83 20.94 25.09
CA GLU A 217 -7.10 20.01 24.00
C GLU A 217 -6.55 18.61 24.32
N LEU A 218 -5.33 18.53 24.86
CA LEU A 218 -4.75 17.26 25.30
C LEU A 218 -5.61 16.61 26.39
N ILE A 219 -6.00 17.37 27.42
CA ILE A 219 -6.88 16.88 28.48
C ILE A 219 -8.20 16.37 27.90
N ASN A 220 -8.84 17.13 27.00
CA ASN A 220 -10.12 16.74 26.42
C ASN A 220 -10.02 15.46 25.58
N LYS A 221 -8.95 15.28 24.81
CA LYS A 221 -8.70 14.03 24.06
C LYS A 221 -8.50 12.83 25.00
N LEU A 222 -7.72 12.99 26.08
CA LEU A 222 -7.50 11.92 27.05
C LEU A 222 -8.76 11.60 27.86
N LYS A 223 -9.57 12.59 28.22
CA LYS A 223 -10.85 12.43 28.95
C LYS A 223 -11.88 11.61 28.16
N THR A 224 -11.75 11.44 26.86
CA THR A 224 -12.63 10.55 26.10
C THR A 224 -12.59 9.10 26.61
N LYS A 225 -11.53 8.73 27.31
CA LYS A 225 -11.36 7.42 27.93
C LYS A 225 -11.01 7.46 29.43
N TYR A 226 -10.30 8.47 29.90
CA TYR A 226 -9.83 8.63 31.26
C TYR A 226 -10.50 9.86 31.86
N GLU A 227 -11.75 9.73 32.33
CA GLU A 227 -12.57 10.85 32.83
C GLU A 227 -11.95 11.58 34.01
N ASP A 228 -11.19 10.85 34.85
CA ASP A 228 -10.51 11.34 36.07
C ASP A 228 -9.08 11.84 35.83
N ILE A 229 -8.65 11.99 34.56
CA ILE A 229 -7.27 12.43 34.26
C ILE A 229 -6.98 13.83 34.82
N GLN A 230 -5.84 13.95 35.49
CA GLN A 230 -5.32 15.19 36.06
C GLN A 230 -3.86 15.33 35.66
N ILE A 231 -3.48 16.42 35.02
CA ILE A 231 -2.12 16.72 34.59
C ILE A 231 -1.69 18.05 35.17
N ASN A 232 -0.58 18.06 35.89
CA ASN A 232 0.07 19.29 36.29
C ASN A 232 1.10 19.71 35.24
N PHE A 233 0.75 20.62 34.34
CA PHE A 233 1.63 21.09 33.29
C PHE A 233 2.85 21.87 33.78
N ALA A 234 2.90 22.28 35.05
CA ALA A 234 4.11 22.86 35.65
C ALA A 234 5.14 21.79 36.06
N ASP A 235 4.73 20.53 36.18
CA ASP A 235 5.61 19.41 36.49
C ASP A 235 6.05 18.70 35.21
N GLU A 236 7.34 18.68 34.94
CA GLU A 236 7.91 17.98 33.78
C GLU A 236 7.73 16.44 33.85
N GLN A 237 7.52 15.90 35.05
CA GLN A 237 7.32 14.46 35.26
C GLN A 237 5.89 13.99 35.00
N ASP A 238 4.96 14.91 34.83
CA ASP A 238 3.54 14.55 34.58
C ASP A 238 3.23 14.20 33.12
N ILE A 239 4.11 14.58 32.18
CA ILE A 239 4.04 14.11 30.79
C ILE A 239 5.41 13.54 30.42
N LYS A 240 5.52 12.21 30.46
CA LYS A 240 6.82 11.53 30.30
C LYS A 240 6.67 10.16 29.66
N ILE A 241 7.54 9.84 28.70
CA ILE A 241 7.66 8.47 28.20
C ILE A 241 8.38 7.65 29.27
N LEU A 242 7.76 6.57 29.71
CA LEU A 242 8.28 5.69 30.76
C LEU A 242 9.06 4.51 30.19
N GLU A 243 8.60 3.96 29.07
CA GLU A 243 9.16 2.74 28.50
C GLU A 243 9.11 2.77 26.97
N TYR A 244 10.14 2.22 26.35
CA TYR A 244 10.22 1.96 24.91
C TYR A 244 10.23 0.46 24.64
N THR A 245 9.79 0.06 23.45
CA THR A 245 9.98 -1.29 22.91
C THR A 245 11.40 -1.44 22.35
N ASP A 246 11.81 -2.67 22.02
CA ASP A 246 13.14 -2.94 21.42
C ASP A 246 13.31 -2.26 20.05
N SER A 247 12.22 -1.88 19.38
CA SER A 247 12.22 -1.11 18.15
C SER A 247 12.21 0.41 18.34
N ASN A 248 12.49 0.89 19.57
CA ASN A 248 12.46 2.31 19.96
C ASN A 248 11.09 3.00 19.77
N ARG A 249 10.01 2.24 19.80
CA ARG A 249 8.66 2.80 19.82
C ARG A 249 8.20 2.97 21.26
N VAL A 250 7.35 3.95 21.48
CA VAL A 250 6.82 4.22 22.81
C VAL A 250 5.92 3.06 23.24
N LYS A 251 6.27 2.43 24.37
CA LYS A 251 5.48 1.37 25.00
C LYS A 251 4.52 1.94 26.03
N THR A 252 4.99 2.82 26.90
CA THR A 252 4.19 3.41 27.97
C THR A 252 4.51 4.90 28.14
N VAL A 253 3.47 5.72 28.29
CA VAL A 253 3.54 7.17 28.58
C VAL A 253 2.79 7.44 29.87
N LYS A 254 3.35 8.27 30.74
CA LYS A 254 2.65 8.89 31.86
C LYS A 254 1.97 10.18 31.38
N PHE A 255 0.70 10.33 31.69
CA PHE A 255 -0.06 11.57 31.62
C PHE A 255 -0.72 11.81 32.97
N GLY A 256 -0.11 12.69 33.79
CA GLY A 256 -0.56 12.97 35.14
C GLY A 256 -0.68 11.73 36.02
N ASN A 257 -1.89 11.41 36.44
CA ASN A 257 -2.22 10.26 37.30
C ASN A 257 -2.40 8.94 36.53
N HIS A 258 -2.25 8.91 35.18
CA HIS A 258 -2.41 7.71 34.37
C HIS A 258 -1.14 7.31 33.61
N GLU A 259 -0.93 5.99 33.49
CA GLU A 259 0.03 5.37 32.57
C GLU A 259 -0.74 4.76 31.39
N ILE A 260 -0.47 5.23 30.18
CA ILE A 260 -1.20 4.88 28.96
C ILE A 260 -0.24 4.22 27.98
N SER A 261 -0.68 3.14 27.31
CA SER A 261 0.15 2.50 26.30
C SER A 261 0.41 3.43 25.10
N GLY A 262 1.57 3.26 24.44
CA GLY A 262 1.89 3.99 23.22
C GLY A 262 0.87 3.79 22.11
N VAL A 263 0.32 2.56 22.00
CA VAL A 263 -0.73 2.23 21.01
C VAL A 263 -2.01 3.01 21.28
N GLU A 264 -2.40 3.09 22.54
CA GLU A 264 -3.59 3.82 22.95
C GLU A 264 -3.38 5.35 22.83
N THR A 265 -2.22 5.84 23.24
CA THR A 265 -1.81 7.24 23.04
C THR A 265 -1.88 7.63 21.57
N ARG A 266 -1.36 6.78 20.67
CA ARG A 266 -1.47 6.97 19.22
C ARG A 266 -2.93 7.13 18.78
N THR A 267 -3.82 6.29 19.28
CA THR A 267 -5.25 6.30 18.92
C THR A 267 -5.96 7.55 19.44
N LEU A 268 -5.81 7.85 20.72
CA LEU A 268 -6.48 8.97 21.38
C LEU A 268 -6.05 10.34 20.82
N LEU A 269 -4.75 10.48 20.53
CA LEU A 269 -4.20 11.75 20.06
C LEU A 269 -4.15 11.85 18.52
N GLY A 270 -4.46 10.78 17.78
CA GLY A 270 -4.43 10.77 16.31
C GLY A 270 -3.02 10.77 15.72
N LEU A 271 -2.05 10.18 16.42
CA LEU A 271 -0.67 10.10 15.96
C LEU A 271 -0.54 9.07 14.83
N LYS A 272 0.39 9.32 13.90
CA LYS A 272 0.61 8.43 12.75
C LYS A 272 1.22 7.08 13.14
N SER A 273 2.09 7.06 14.16
CA SER A 273 2.72 5.83 14.68
C SER A 273 2.95 5.92 16.19
N THR A 274 3.46 4.85 16.78
CA THR A 274 3.93 4.80 18.18
C THR A 274 5.40 5.21 18.34
N ASN A 275 6.11 5.53 17.26
CA ASN A 275 7.45 6.06 17.29
C ASN A 275 7.40 7.60 17.39
N PHE A 276 7.28 8.12 18.60
CA PHE A 276 7.16 9.57 18.82
C PHE A 276 8.02 10.05 20.00
N GLN A 277 8.33 11.34 19.95
CA GLN A 277 8.93 12.10 21.05
C GLN A 277 7.93 13.17 21.51
N ILE A 278 8.04 13.57 22.77
CA ILE A 278 7.21 14.60 23.39
C ILE A 278 8.10 15.76 23.78
N THR A 279 7.73 16.98 23.37
CA THR A 279 8.31 18.23 23.83
C THR A 279 7.22 19.18 24.31
N ARG A 280 7.57 20.13 25.17
CA ARG A 280 6.64 21.10 25.75
C ARG A 280 7.22 22.51 25.57
N GLU A 281 6.44 23.40 25.03
CA GLU A 281 6.85 24.78 24.77
C GLU A 281 5.61 25.67 24.69
N ASP A 282 5.65 26.83 25.32
CA ASP A 282 4.61 27.88 25.25
C ASP A 282 3.17 27.40 25.51
N GLY A 283 2.98 26.57 26.56
CA GLY A 283 1.66 26.04 26.91
C GLY A 283 1.10 25.02 25.89
N LYS A 284 1.97 24.42 25.08
CA LYS A 284 1.65 23.39 24.12
C LYS A 284 2.46 22.13 24.35
N VAL A 285 1.86 21.00 24.01
CA VAL A 285 2.53 19.69 23.99
C VAL A 285 2.66 19.26 22.52
N LYS A 286 3.89 19.06 22.07
CA LYS A 286 4.24 18.67 20.70
C LYS A 286 4.68 17.21 20.69
N PHE A 287 4.07 16.44 19.79
CA PHE A 287 4.42 15.07 19.46
C PHE A 287 5.10 15.07 18.09
N THR A 288 6.41 14.77 18.06
CA THR A 288 7.15 14.56 16.79
C THR A 288 7.16 13.07 16.51
N VAL A 289 6.58 12.66 15.41
CA VAL A 289 6.27 11.26 15.10
C VAL A 289 7.07 10.82 13.89
N LYS A 290 7.70 9.65 13.96
CA LYS A 290 8.34 8.97 12.84
C LYS A 290 7.51 7.76 12.39
N GLY A 291 7.36 7.61 11.07
CA GLY A 291 6.62 6.52 10.46
C GLY A 291 5.10 6.70 10.45
N TYR A 292 4.43 5.78 9.75
CA TYR A 292 2.98 5.78 9.59
C TYR A 292 2.46 4.34 9.58
N GLY A 293 1.65 3.99 10.56
CA GLY A 293 1.03 2.69 10.74
C GLY A 293 1.44 2.02 12.05
N HIS A 294 1.09 0.75 12.17
CA HIS A 294 1.39 -0.07 13.35
C HIS A 294 2.83 -0.57 13.40
N GLY A 295 3.57 -0.51 12.29
CA GLY A 295 4.97 -0.90 12.22
C GLY A 295 5.25 -2.39 12.02
N VAL A 296 4.26 -3.27 12.01
CA VAL A 296 4.42 -4.74 11.93
C VAL A 296 4.45 -5.22 10.49
N GLY A 297 5.39 -6.13 10.15
CA GLY A 297 5.51 -6.73 8.83
C GLY A 297 6.05 -5.78 7.77
N MET A 298 5.58 -5.83 6.53
CA MET A 298 6.15 -5.09 5.41
C MET A 298 5.87 -3.59 5.50
N SER A 299 6.94 -2.77 5.44
CA SER A 299 6.83 -1.33 5.20
C SER A 299 6.69 -1.06 3.70
N GLN A 300 5.65 -0.34 3.30
CA GLN A 300 5.39 0.01 1.89
C GLN A 300 6.48 0.93 1.32
N THR A 301 6.90 1.95 2.07
CA THR A 301 8.02 2.83 1.67
C THR A 301 9.37 2.11 1.73
N GLY A 302 9.56 1.21 2.70
CA GLY A 302 10.74 0.35 2.78
C GLY A 302 10.83 -0.59 1.58
N ALA A 303 9.72 -1.19 1.17
CA ALA A 303 9.62 -2.01 -0.03
C ALA A 303 9.99 -1.22 -1.29
N ASP A 304 9.49 0.01 -1.44
CA ASP A 304 9.82 0.87 -2.57
C ASP A 304 11.30 1.30 -2.57
N THR A 305 11.87 1.58 -1.39
CA THR A 305 13.30 1.87 -1.26
C THR A 305 14.17 0.68 -1.68
N MET A 306 13.84 -0.53 -1.23
CA MET A 306 14.55 -1.75 -1.64
C MET A 306 14.42 -2.02 -3.14
N ALA A 307 13.24 -1.81 -3.72
CA ALA A 307 13.01 -1.94 -5.16
C ALA A 307 13.84 -0.94 -5.96
N LYS A 308 13.94 0.32 -5.53
CA LYS A 308 14.84 1.33 -6.12
C LYS A 308 16.31 0.96 -6.05
N GLN A 309 16.69 0.14 -5.08
CA GLN A 309 18.04 -0.42 -4.92
C GLN A 309 18.26 -1.71 -5.71
N GLY A 310 17.26 -2.18 -6.47
CA GLY A 310 17.34 -3.35 -7.35
C GLY A 310 16.91 -4.68 -6.71
N SER A 311 16.29 -4.66 -5.51
CA SER A 311 15.74 -5.87 -4.90
C SER A 311 14.50 -6.37 -5.68
N SER A 312 14.40 -7.67 -5.85
CA SER A 312 13.19 -8.33 -6.37
C SER A 312 12.06 -8.31 -5.34
N TYR A 313 10.82 -8.54 -5.77
CA TYR A 313 9.70 -8.64 -4.84
C TYR A 313 9.87 -9.81 -3.85
N GLU A 314 10.52 -10.89 -4.26
CA GLU A 314 10.85 -12.02 -3.39
C GLU A 314 11.84 -11.62 -2.28
N ASP A 315 12.88 -10.86 -2.63
CA ASP A 315 13.87 -10.37 -1.66
C ASP A 315 13.21 -9.41 -0.67
N ILE A 316 12.34 -8.51 -1.15
CA ILE A 316 11.57 -7.59 -0.32
C ILE A 316 10.71 -8.36 0.68
N ILE A 317 9.93 -9.34 0.21
CA ILE A 317 9.07 -10.16 1.07
C ILE A 317 9.89 -10.89 2.13
N LYS A 318 10.98 -11.55 1.74
CA LYS A 318 11.85 -12.31 2.65
C LYS A 318 12.61 -11.44 3.64
N HIS A 319 12.82 -10.15 3.33
CA HIS A 319 13.38 -9.18 4.26
C HIS A 319 12.41 -8.88 5.41
N PHE A 320 11.13 -8.66 5.09
CA PHE A 320 10.12 -8.28 6.08
C PHE A 320 9.48 -9.46 6.82
N TYR A 321 9.49 -10.64 6.23
CA TYR A 321 8.96 -11.86 6.82
C TYR A 321 10.05 -12.93 6.87
N VAL A 322 10.56 -13.20 8.07
CA VAL A 322 11.73 -14.06 8.27
C VAL A 322 11.37 -15.54 8.17
N GLY A 323 12.16 -16.30 7.42
CA GLY A 323 12.00 -17.76 7.32
C GLY A 323 10.80 -18.23 6.50
N VAL A 324 10.23 -17.33 5.66
CA VAL A 324 9.10 -17.65 4.81
C VAL A 324 9.53 -18.20 3.44
N GLU A 325 8.59 -18.88 2.80
CA GLU A 325 8.68 -19.33 1.41
C GLU A 325 7.59 -18.67 0.57
N ILE A 326 7.89 -18.41 -0.71
CA ILE A 326 6.89 -17.96 -1.69
C ILE A 326 6.49 -19.18 -2.50
N LYS A 327 5.20 -19.54 -2.45
CA LYS A 327 4.63 -20.72 -3.12
C LYS A 327 3.49 -20.35 -4.04
N ASP A 328 3.11 -21.30 -4.86
CA ASP A 328 1.88 -21.20 -5.63
C ASP A 328 0.68 -21.57 -4.75
N ILE A 329 -0.40 -20.78 -4.80
CA ILE A 329 -1.63 -20.99 -4.02
C ILE A 329 -2.29 -22.35 -4.30
N ASN A 330 -2.07 -22.90 -5.50
CA ASN A 330 -2.58 -24.21 -5.88
C ASN A 330 -1.82 -25.40 -5.23
N GLU A 331 -0.75 -25.10 -4.49
CA GLU A 331 0.01 -26.06 -3.70
C GLU A 331 -0.47 -26.17 -2.23
N LEU A 332 -1.47 -25.36 -1.83
CA LEU A 332 -2.08 -25.38 -0.49
C LEU A 332 -2.98 -26.60 -0.28
#